data_48ac3bfc5c041e337d068f78644ec137
#
_entry.id   48ac3bfc5c041e337d068f78644ec137
#
_cell.length_a   1.000
_cell.length_b   1.000
_cell.length_c   1.000
_cell.angle_alpha   90.00
_cell.angle_beta   90.00
_cell.angle_gamma   90.00
#
_symmetry.space_group_name_H-M   'P 1'
#
loop_
_entity.id
_entity.type
_entity.pdbx_description
1 polymer ?
#
loop_
_entity_poly.entity_id
_entity_poly.type
_entity_poly.pdbx_seq_one_letter_code
_entity_poly.pdbx_strand_id
1 'polypeptide(L)'
;CQQTFRHRRWNCSNENKTDTNLLRTREQAFVYAMSAAAAVWRLARGCALGSLAACSCATPPRREPPSPSNSFKWGGCGDDVRSASRMAKRFLQGATPPGTGATAKFMHAVNMHNNRAGRRAVEQSLTLECKCHGVSGSCSVRTCWRGLGSSGPAAAGSRLLRRYATAAEVRPRSGGRLPPLYHHDNLLYTTKSPDYCLPDKKRGSLGTVGRKCETGFALTVYRQCNGSSTGYEGCEYLCCSRGHVTRTEEILERCDCKYISCCYVKCKTCRKVMKTYECKPVGTRI
;
A
#
# COMPACT_ATOMS: atom_id res chain seq x y z
N CYS A 1 -2.67 1.67 -3.08
CA CYS A 1 -4.00 1.07 -2.95
C CYS A 1 -4.44 0.41 -4.27
N GLN A 2 -4.49 1.14 -5.39
CA GLN A 2 -4.93 0.58 -6.69
C GLN A 2 -4.16 -0.67 -7.12
N GLN A 3 -2.83 -0.67 -7.02
CA GLN A 3 -2.01 -1.84 -7.34
C GLN A 3 -2.27 -3.01 -6.39
N THR A 4 -2.43 -2.74 -5.11
CA THR A 4 -2.64 -3.75 -4.07
C THR A 4 -3.99 -4.48 -4.20
N PHE A 5 -5.03 -3.79 -4.70
CA PHE A 5 -6.39 -4.34 -4.82
C PHE A 5 -6.83 -4.57 -6.26
N ARG A 6 -5.92 -4.51 -7.24
CA ARG A 6 -6.23 -4.66 -8.66
C ARG A 6 -7.05 -5.92 -8.97
N HIS A 7 -6.72 -7.03 -8.33
CA HIS A 7 -7.33 -8.33 -8.55
C HIS A 7 -8.36 -8.73 -7.49
N ARG A 8 -8.74 -7.80 -6.59
CA ARG A 8 -9.75 -8.06 -5.55
C ARG A 8 -11.11 -7.52 -5.97
N ARG A 9 -12.19 -8.09 -5.43
CA ARG A 9 -13.56 -7.63 -5.69
C ARG A 9 -13.74 -6.15 -5.37
N TRP A 10 -13.25 -5.71 -4.21
CA TRP A 10 -13.18 -4.29 -3.89
C TRP A 10 -11.99 -3.62 -4.60
N ASN A 11 -12.21 -2.39 -5.09
CA ASN A 11 -11.22 -1.60 -5.81
C ASN A 11 -11.18 -0.18 -5.25
N CYS A 12 -9.99 0.32 -4.97
CA CYS A 12 -9.76 1.67 -4.46
C CYS A 12 -10.11 2.81 -5.44
N SER A 13 -10.36 2.51 -6.71
CA SER A 13 -10.68 3.52 -7.72
C SER A 13 -12.06 4.16 -7.55
N ASN A 14 -12.93 3.52 -6.77
CA ASN A 14 -14.35 3.89 -6.66
C ASN A 14 -14.66 4.74 -5.42
N GLU A 15 -13.63 5.25 -4.76
CA GLU A 15 -13.83 6.14 -3.63
C GLU A 15 -14.22 7.54 -4.10
N ASN A 16 -15.47 7.70 -4.48
CA ASN A 16 -16.08 9.02 -4.45
C ASN A 16 -16.17 9.44 -2.99
N LYS A 17 -15.52 10.55 -2.69
CA LYS A 17 -15.14 11.11 -1.40
C LYS A 17 -16.30 11.47 -0.43
N THR A 18 -17.54 11.13 -0.73
CA THR A 18 -18.70 11.70 -0.05
C THR A 18 -19.65 10.70 0.62
N ASP A 19 -19.42 9.39 0.46
CA ASP A 19 -20.36 8.43 1.05
C ASP A 19 -19.96 8.08 2.50
N THR A 20 -20.57 8.79 3.45
CA THR A 20 -20.42 8.58 4.91
C THR A 20 -20.75 7.15 5.35
N ASN A 21 -21.44 6.36 4.54
CA ASN A 21 -21.82 4.98 4.84
C ASN A 21 -20.70 3.94 4.61
N LEU A 22 -19.73 4.25 3.76
CA LEU A 22 -18.51 3.43 3.58
C LEU A 22 -17.51 3.57 4.73
N LEU A 23 -17.67 4.60 5.55
CA LEU A 23 -16.70 5.05 6.56
C LEU A 23 -16.43 4.06 7.72
N ARG A 24 -16.99 2.83 7.66
CA ARG A 24 -16.97 1.91 8.80
C ARG A 24 -16.51 0.50 8.46
N THR A 25 -16.20 0.24 7.18
CA THR A 25 -15.81 -1.09 6.71
C THR A 25 -14.32 -1.35 6.88
N ARG A 26 -13.94 -2.61 6.71
CA ARG A 26 -12.55 -3.05 6.73
C ARG A 26 -11.71 -2.38 5.63
N GLU A 27 -12.28 -2.16 4.47
CA GLU A 27 -11.66 -1.48 3.34
C GLU A 27 -11.34 -0.03 3.68
N GLN A 28 -12.27 0.66 4.31
CA GLN A 28 -12.07 2.04 4.75
C GLN A 28 -10.99 2.15 5.83
N ALA A 29 -10.94 1.20 6.75
CA ALA A 29 -9.85 1.13 7.74
C ALA A 29 -8.48 1.03 7.05
N PHE A 30 -8.39 0.21 5.99
CA PHE A 30 -7.18 0.09 5.19
C PHE A 30 -6.83 1.40 4.46
N VAL A 31 -7.83 2.10 3.90
CA VAL A 31 -7.62 3.39 3.21
C VAL A 31 -7.10 4.45 4.18
N TYR A 32 -7.67 4.58 5.38
CA TYR A 32 -7.14 5.49 6.41
C TYR A 32 -5.68 5.18 6.74
N ALA A 33 -5.35 3.90 6.94
CA ALA A 33 -3.99 3.50 7.23
C ALA A 33 -3.03 3.78 6.06
N MET A 34 -3.44 3.49 4.83
CA MET A 34 -2.64 3.77 3.63
C MET A 34 -2.43 5.26 3.40
N SER A 35 -3.46 6.09 3.60
CA SER A 35 -3.35 7.55 3.47
C SER A 35 -2.38 8.12 4.50
N ALA A 36 -2.46 7.64 5.75
CA ALA A 36 -1.52 8.02 6.80
C ALA A 36 -0.09 7.58 6.50
N ALA A 37 0.09 6.37 5.97
CA ALA A 37 1.40 5.86 5.54
C ALA A 37 1.98 6.69 4.39
N ALA A 38 1.17 7.01 3.39
CA ALA A 38 1.58 7.85 2.25
C ALA A 38 2.00 9.26 2.70
N ALA A 39 1.25 9.86 3.64
CA ALA A 39 1.61 11.17 4.20
C ALA A 39 2.98 11.12 4.90
N VAL A 40 3.22 10.12 5.76
CA VAL A 40 4.52 9.97 6.44
C VAL A 40 5.64 9.75 5.44
N TRP A 41 5.45 8.88 4.47
CA TRP A 41 6.47 8.59 3.46
C TRP A 41 6.83 9.86 2.67
N ARG A 42 5.83 10.61 2.19
CA ARG A 42 6.04 11.85 1.44
C ARG A 42 6.77 12.90 2.26
N LEU A 43 6.36 13.09 3.52
CA LEU A 43 7.01 14.04 4.44
C LEU A 43 8.45 13.63 4.73
N ALA A 44 8.72 12.36 5.06
CA ALA A 44 10.06 11.87 5.34
C ALA A 44 11.01 12.07 4.15
N ARG A 45 10.55 11.73 2.94
CA ARG A 45 11.32 11.95 1.70
C ARG A 45 11.53 13.43 1.40
N GLY A 46 10.49 14.27 1.62
CA GLY A 46 10.61 15.71 1.47
C GLY A 46 11.63 16.32 2.43
N CYS A 47 11.69 15.84 3.68
CA CYS A 47 12.72 16.24 4.65
C CYS A 47 14.13 15.84 4.19
N ALA A 48 14.29 14.59 3.78
CA ALA A 48 15.59 14.07 3.32
C ALA A 48 16.09 14.75 2.03
N LEU A 49 15.18 15.17 1.15
CA LEU A 49 15.51 15.92 -0.07
C LEU A 49 15.70 17.43 0.15
N GLY A 50 15.48 17.93 1.36
CA GLY A 50 15.56 19.36 1.65
C GLY A 50 14.44 20.20 1.04
N SER A 51 13.37 19.58 0.54
CA SER A 51 12.23 20.29 -0.05
C SER A 51 11.25 20.86 0.98
N LEU A 52 11.43 20.51 2.25
CA LEU A 52 10.63 20.99 3.37
C LEU A 52 11.52 21.69 4.41
N ALA A 53 11.33 22.98 4.61
CA ALA A 53 12.12 23.78 5.57
C ALA A 53 11.87 23.41 7.06
N ALA A 54 10.75 22.75 7.36
CA ALA A 54 10.37 22.41 8.75
C ALA A 54 11.05 21.15 9.30
N CYS A 55 11.90 20.49 8.53
CA CYS A 55 12.56 19.25 8.91
C CYS A 55 13.89 19.07 8.14
N SER A 56 14.68 18.08 8.57
CA SER A 56 15.98 17.75 7.99
C SER A 56 16.18 16.25 7.92
N CYS A 57 17.38 15.83 7.56
CA CYS A 57 17.80 14.42 7.62
C CYS A 57 17.67 13.84 9.02
N ALA A 58 17.37 12.57 9.12
CA ALA A 58 17.41 11.84 10.38
C ALA A 58 18.81 11.88 11.01
N THR A 59 18.88 12.17 12.30
CA THR A 59 20.15 12.05 13.04
C THR A 59 20.53 10.58 13.20
N PRO A 60 21.82 10.25 13.08
CA PRO A 60 22.30 8.89 13.35
C PRO A 60 21.92 8.41 14.75
N PRO A 61 21.66 7.12 14.95
CA PRO A 61 21.33 6.59 16.26
C PRO A 61 22.52 6.76 17.21
N ARG A 62 22.28 7.43 18.36
CA ARG A 62 23.36 7.70 19.35
C ARG A 62 23.87 6.44 20.08
N ARG A 63 23.14 5.33 20.03
CA ARG A 63 23.39 4.11 20.84
C ARG A 63 23.39 2.80 20.06
N GLU A 64 23.34 2.81 18.73
CA GLU A 64 23.61 1.57 18.02
C GLU A 64 25.12 1.31 18.10
N PRO A 65 25.52 0.17 18.67
CA PRO A 65 26.93 -0.19 18.67
C PRO A 65 27.42 -0.20 17.22
N PRO A 66 28.69 0.18 16.93
CA PRO A 66 29.25 -0.09 15.64
C PRO A 66 29.04 -1.59 15.38
N SER A 67 28.65 -1.92 14.14
CA SER A 67 28.53 -3.33 13.73
C SER A 67 29.68 -4.12 14.31
N PRO A 68 29.47 -5.34 14.82
CA PRO A 68 30.55 -6.14 15.43
C PRO A 68 31.79 -6.28 14.54
N SER A 69 31.65 -6.00 13.25
CA SER A 69 32.73 -6.06 12.25
C SER A 69 33.36 -4.70 11.94
N ASN A 70 33.05 -3.62 12.66
CA ASN A 70 33.54 -2.25 12.37
C ASN A 70 33.40 -1.82 10.88
N SER A 71 32.42 -2.36 10.17
CA SER A 71 32.40 -2.41 8.72
C SER A 71 31.77 -1.17 8.04
N PHE A 72 31.23 -0.21 8.81
CA PHE A 72 30.67 1.01 8.23
C PHE A 72 30.66 2.18 9.22
N LYS A 73 30.61 3.40 8.69
CA LYS A 73 30.40 4.64 9.46
C LYS A 73 28.95 5.12 9.27
N TRP A 74 28.31 5.55 10.36
CA TRP A 74 27.05 6.26 10.27
C TRP A 74 27.25 7.63 9.60
N GLY A 75 26.47 7.96 8.59
CA GLY A 75 26.51 9.22 7.86
C GLY A 75 25.50 9.26 6.75
N GLY A 76 25.57 10.29 5.91
CA GLY A 76 24.57 10.51 4.87
C GLY A 76 23.25 11.10 5.40
N CYS A 77 22.25 11.20 4.54
CA CYS A 77 20.94 11.76 4.87
C CYS A 77 19.89 10.65 4.96
N GLY A 78 19.58 10.22 6.16
CA GLY A 78 18.50 9.26 6.43
C GLY A 78 17.12 9.92 6.41
N ASP A 79 16.07 9.10 6.24
CA ASP A 79 14.69 9.57 6.28
C ASP A 79 14.21 9.76 7.73
N ASP A 80 13.89 11.00 8.13
CA ASP A 80 13.35 11.29 9.47
C ASP A 80 11.86 10.93 9.57
N VAL A 81 11.61 9.64 9.66
CA VAL A 81 10.25 9.09 9.80
C VAL A 81 9.59 9.51 11.11
N ARG A 82 10.36 9.77 12.17
CA ARG A 82 9.79 10.19 13.46
C ARG A 82 9.20 11.60 13.39
N SER A 83 9.91 12.56 12.83
CA SER A 83 9.40 13.92 12.62
C SER A 83 8.24 13.92 11.61
N ALA A 84 8.39 13.19 10.50
CA ALA A 84 7.32 13.02 9.52
C ALA A 84 6.04 12.40 10.13
N SER A 85 6.18 11.40 11.00
CA SER A 85 5.04 10.77 11.70
C SER A 85 4.32 11.74 12.64
N ARG A 86 5.07 12.62 13.33
CA ARG A 86 4.49 13.67 14.18
C ARG A 86 3.73 14.72 13.35
N MET A 87 4.32 15.17 12.24
CA MET A 87 3.66 16.14 11.33
C MET A 87 2.40 15.54 10.70
N ALA A 88 2.48 14.32 10.18
CA ALA A 88 1.34 13.59 9.62
C ALA A 88 0.23 13.39 10.67
N LYS A 89 0.57 13.07 11.92
CA LYS A 89 -0.40 12.97 13.01
C LYS A 89 -1.16 14.26 13.22
N ARG A 90 -0.45 15.41 13.32
CA ARG A 90 -1.09 16.74 13.52
C ARG A 90 -2.01 17.08 12.34
N PHE A 91 -1.55 16.88 11.12
CA PHE A 91 -2.33 17.13 9.91
C PHE A 91 -3.62 16.29 9.87
N LEU A 92 -3.53 14.98 10.09
CA LEU A 92 -4.67 14.07 10.06
C LEU A 92 -5.66 14.32 11.20
N GLN A 93 -5.18 14.74 12.39
CA GLN A 93 -6.04 15.12 13.50
C GLN A 93 -6.80 16.41 13.21
N GLY A 94 -6.15 17.40 12.61
CA GLY A 94 -6.80 18.65 12.22
C GLY A 94 -7.81 18.50 11.09
N ALA A 95 -7.52 17.60 10.13
CA ALA A 95 -8.41 17.32 8.99
C ALA A 95 -9.68 16.55 9.38
N THR A 96 -9.68 15.85 10.50
CA THR A 96 -10.82 15.03 10.98
C THR A 96 -11.10 15.30 12.45
N PRO A 97 -11.67 16.45 12.80
CA PRO A 97 -11.98 16.76 14.19
C PRO A 97 -13.05 15.79 14.73
N PRO A 98 -13.01 15.48 16.03
CA PRO A 98 -14.03 14.66 16.65
C PRO A 98 -15.40 15.34 16.59
N GLY A 99 -16.41 14.64 16.09
CA GLY A 99 -17.79 15.11 16.14
C GLY A 99 -18.35 15.11 17.58
N THR A 100 -19.51 15.71 17.74
CA THR A 100 -20.26 15.72 19.02
C THR A 100 -20.99 14.38 19.21
N GLY A 101 -20.99 13.86 20.44
CA GLY A 101 -21.65 12.61 20.79
C GLY A 101 -20.74 11.39 20.89
N ALA A 102 -21.19 10.37 21.62
CA ALA A 102 -20.40 9.18 21.95
C ALA A 102 -20.02 8.36 20.71
N THR A 103 -20.95 8.19 19.76
CA THR A 103 -20.71 7.46 18.51
C THR A 103 -19.67 8.16 17.64
N ALA A 104 -19.75 9.48 17.49
CA ALA A 104 -18.80 10.25 16.69
C ALA A 104 -17.39 10.21 17.31
N LYS A 105 -17.29 10.33 18.62
CA LYS A 105 -16.03 10.19 19.37
C LYS A 105 -15.42 8.79 19.20
N PHE A 106 -16.24 7.75 19.27
CA PHE A 106 -15.80 6.38 19.06
C PHE A 106 -15.25 6.18 17.64
N MET A 107 -15.97 6.66 16.62
CA MET A 107 -15.52 6.56 15.22
C MET A 107 -14.24 7.35 14.97
N HIS A 108 -14.11 8.52 15.55
CA HIS A 108 -12.87 9.30 15.50
C HIS A 108 -11.70 8.48 16.11
N ALA A 109 -11.91 7.84 17.27
CA ALA A 109 -10.89 7.02 17.91
C ALA A 109 -10.47 5.82 17.04
N VAL A 110 -11.43 5.15 16.35
CA VAL A 110 -11.15 4.07 15.39
C VAL A 110 -10.31 4.58 14.23
N ASN A 111 -10.67 5.73 13.65
CA ASN A 111 -9.92 6.31 12.52
C ASN A 111 -8.51 6.71 12.95
N MET A 112 -8.35 7.31 14.13
CA MET A 112 -7.03 7.67 14.68
C MET A 112 -6.16 6.44 14.95
N HIS A 113 -6.77 5.34 15.39
CA HIS A 113 -6.09 4.06 15.54
C HIS A 113 -5.59 3.53 14.18
N ASN A 114 -6.43 3.50 13.15
CA ASN A 114 -6.05 3.06 11.81
C ASN A 114 -4.96 3.96 11.20
N ASN A 115 -5.07 5.27 11.35
CA ASN A 115 -4.02 6.21 10.96
C ASN A 115 -2.69 5.93 11.68
N ARG A 116 -2.74 5.57 12.98
CA ARG A 116 -1.55 5.16 13.73
C ARG A 116 -0.93 3.89 13.17
N ALA A 117 -1.73 2.87 12.85
CA ALA A 117 -1.26 1.64 12.23
C ALA A 117 -0.53 1.93 10.90
N GLY A 118 -1.06 2.84 10.08
CA GLY A 118 -0.43 3.29 8.83
C GLY A 118 0.93 3.95 9.07
N ARG A 119 1.04 4.87 10.01
CA ARG A 119 2.31 5.53 10.34
C ARG A 119 3.35 4.52 10.83
N ARG A 120 2.97 3.58 11.70
CA ARG A 120 3.86 2.52 12.20
C ARG A 120 4.32 1.56 11.09
N ALA A 121 3.49 1.29 10.09
CA ALA A 121 3.88 0.48 8.94
C ALA A 121 5.07 1.10 8.18
N VAL A 122 5.13 2.43 8.08
CA VAL A 122 6.28 3.14 7.48
C VAL A 122 7.49 3.10 8.41
N GLU A 123 7.33 3.35 9.71
CA GLU A 123 8.41 3.26 10.70
C GLU A 123 9.10 1.89 10.66
N GLN A 124 8.31 0.82 10.54
CA GLN A 124 8.79 -0.56 10.44
C GLN A 124 9.38 -0.92 9.05
N SER A 125 9.28 -0.04 8.08
CA SER A 125 9.80 -0.23 6.72
C SER A 125 11.15 0.46 6.50
N LEU A 126 11.72 1.09 7.54
CA LEU A 126 13.07 1.63 7.48
C LEU A 126 14.10 0.49 7.31
N THR A 127 14.97 0.66 6.36
CA THR A 127 16.08 -0.27 6.05
C THR A 127 17.43 0.43 6.16
N LEU A 128 18.48 -0.35 6.36
CA LEU A 128 19.84 0.16 6.29
C LEU A 128 20.25 0.30 4.83
N GLU A 129 20.62 1.50 4.43
CA GLU A 129 21.14 1.83 3.10
C GLU A 129 22.58 2.26 3.23
N CYS A 130 23.44 1.84 2.31
CA CYS A 130 24.86 2.15 2.35
C CYS A 130 25.38 2.64 1.00
N LYS A 131 26.35 3.54 1.03
CA LYS A 131 27.15 3.95 -0.11
C LYS A 131 28.59 3.51 0.10
N CYS A 132 29.14 2.83 -0.90
CA CYS A 132 30.52 2.34 -0.90
C CYS A 132 31.47 3.42 -1.41
N HIS A 133 32.62 3.56 -0.76
CA HIS A 133 33.63 4.60 -1.05
C HIS A 133 35.06 4.02 -1.19
N GLY A 134 35.23 2.70 -1.25
CA GLY A 134 36.54 2.07 -1.44
C GLY A 134 37.11 2.29 -2.83
N VAL A 135 38.32 1.86 -3.04
CA VAL A 135 39.02 1.95 -4.33
C VAL A 135 38.15 1.29 -5.42
N SER A 136 38.02 1.96 -6.55
CA SER A 136 37.13 1.53 -7.67
C SER A 136 35.67 1.28 -7.25
N GLY A 137 35.17 1.97 -6.20
CA GLY A 137 33.82 1.83 -5.69
C GLY A 137 33.59 0.57 -4.85
N SER A 138 34.67 -0.08 -4.38
CA SER A 138 34.55 -1.25 -3.50
C SER A 138 33.87 -0.89 -2.16
N CYS A 139 33.27 -1.86 -1.51
CA CYS A 139 32.57 -1.68 -0.23
C CYS A 139 33.48 -1.91 0.99
N SER A 140 34.80 -1.81 0.83
CA SER A 140 35.78 -1.84 1.94
C SER A 140 35.57 -0.66 2.91
N VAL A 141 35.22 0.50 2.38
CA VAL A 141 34.79 1.68 3.15
C VAL A 141 33.39 2.05 2.71
N ARG A 142 32.46 2.14 3.67
CA ARG A 142 31.07 2.49 3.38
C ARG A 142 30.48 3.39 4.46
N THR A 143 29.58 4.25 4.01
CA THR A 143 28.75 5.10 4.87
C THR A 143 27.31 4.60 4.79
N CYS A 144 26.67 4.43 5.93
CA CYS A 144 25.30 3.90 5.99
C CYS A 144 24.37 4.84 6.74
N TRP A 145 23.09 4.78 6.37
CA TRP A 145 21.99 5.52 6.99
C TRP A 145 20.74 4.66 7.00
N ARG A 146 19.72 5.07 7.76
CA ARG A 146 18.39 4.46 7.70
C ARG A 146 17.52 5.21 6.71
N GLY A 147 17.05 4.52 5.68
CA GLY A 147 16.21 5.05 4.62
C GLY A 147 14.98 4.19 4.36
N LEU A 148 14.00 4.77 3.69
CA LEU A 148 12.79 4.08 3.25
C LEU A 148 12.99 3.36 1.90
N GLY A 149 14.09 3.61 1.22
CA GLY A 149 14.41 3.02 -0.06
C GLY A 149 13.40 3.27 -1.16
N SER A 150 13.65 2.70 -2.33
CA SER A 150 12.69 2.70 -3.44
C SER A 150 11.47 1.82 -3.16
N SER A 151 11.62 0.79 -2.33
CA SER A 151 10.54 -0.16 -1.96
C SER A 151 9.69 0.29 -0.76
N GLY A 152 10.03 1.42 -0.13
CA GLY A 152 9.36 1.88 1.10
C GLY A 152 7.84 1.91 1.03
N PRO A 153 7.21 2.52 0.00
CA PRO A 153 5.76 2.51 -0.12
C PRO A 153 5.17 1.12 -0.33
N ALA A 154 5.84 0.27 -1.12
CA ALA A 154 5.40 -1.10 -1.37
C ALA A 154 5.54 -1.97 -0.12
N ALA A 155 6.63 -1.82 0.65
CA ALA A 155 6.85 -2.52 1.90
C ALA A 155 5.79 -2.16 2.95
N ALA A 156 5.48 -0.87 3.13
CA ALA A 156 4.41 -0.42 4.01
C ALA A 156 3.03 -0.94 3.55
N GLY A 157 2.75 -0.90 2.24
CA GLY A 157 1.54 -1.44 1.64
C GLY A 157 1.36 -2.93 1.90
N SER A 158 2.40 -3.74 1.71
CA SER A 158 2.40 -5.18 1.98
C SER A 158 2.15 -5.50 3.46
N ARG A 159 2.72 -4.70 4.37
CA ARG A 159 2.44 -4.83 5.80
C ARG A 159 0.97 -4.55 6.13
N LEU A 160 0.44 -3.46 5.60
CA LEU A 160 -0.95 -3.08 5.80
C LEU A 160 -1.92 -4.08 5.18
N LEU A 161 -1.57 -4.70 4.04
CA LEU A 161 -2.38 -5.74 3.42
C LEU A 161 -2.50 -6.98 4.31
N ARG A 162 -1.41 -7.39 4.97
CA ARG A 162 -1.47 -8.46 5.97
C ARG A 162 -2.38 -8.09 7.14
N ARG A 163 -2.31 -6.82 7.61
CA ARG A 163 -3.20 -6.33 8.68
C ARG A 163 -4.66 -6.20 8.23
N TYR A 164 -4.90 -5.92 6.96
CA TYR A 164 -6.25 -5.95 6.39
C TYR A 164 -6.88 -7.35 6.47
N ALA A 165 -6.11 -8.41 6.21
CA ALA A 165 -6.59 -9.79 6.30
C ALA A 165 -7.03 -10.16 7.75
N THR A 166 -6.34 -9.61 8.75
CA THR A 166 -6.58 -9.87 10.19
C THR A 166 -7.26 -8.71 10.90
N ALA A 167 -7.93 -7.80 10.18
CA ALA A 167 -8.63 -6.68 10.76
C ALA A 167 -9.76 -7.13 11.70
N ALA A 168 -9.95 -6.41 12.82
CA ALA A 168 -10.90 -6.75 13.86
C ALA A 168 -12.15 -5.87 13.83
N GLU A 169 -13.32 -6.50 13.98
CA GLU A 169 -14.58 -5.77 14.18
C GLU A 169 -14.65 -5.25 15.63
N VAL A 170 -14.98 -3.96 15.76
CA VAL A 170 -15.13 -3.31 17.06
C VAL A 170 -16.50 -2.68 17.19
N ARG A 171 -17.04 -2.74 18.42
CA ARG A 171 -18.33 -2.13 18.75
C ARG A 171 -18.16 -1.08 19.84
N PRO A 172 -18.97 0.00 19.80
CA PRO A 172 -18.94 1.00 20.85
C PRO A 172 -19.34 0.37 22.18
N ARG A 173 -18.55 0.65 23.23
CA ARG A 173 -18.92 0.37 24.63
C ARG A 173 -19.37 1.67 25.29
N SER A 174 -19.99 1.55 26.46
CA SER A 174 -20.38 2.71 27.28
C SER A 174 -19.21 3.68 27.41
N GLY A 175 -19.42 4.97 27.09
CA GLY A 175 -18.40 6.02 27.14
C GLY A 175 -17.58 6.23 25.86
N GLY A 176 -17.84 5.53 24.77
CA GLY A 176 -17.21 5.79 23.45
C GLY A 176 -15.70 5.53 23.37
N ARG A 177 -15.15 4.80 24.32
CA ARG A 177 -13.72 4.45 24.33
C ARG A 177 -13.45 3.14 23.59
N LEU A 178 -12.29 3.05 22.92
CA LEU A 178 -11.78 1.80 22.36
C LEU A 178 -11.32 0.88 23.50
N PRO A 179 -11.65 -0.43 23.44
CA PRO A 179 -11.11 -1.39 24.39
C PRO A 179 -9.58 -1.45 24.30
N PRO A 180 -8.85 -1.56 25.42
CA PRO A 180 -7.39 -1.59 25.44
C PRO A 180 -6.75 -2.84 24.82
N LEU A 181 -7.57 -3.84 24.46
CA LEU A 181 -7.16 -5.18 24.03
C LEU A 181 -6.61 -5.28 22.60
N TYR A 182 -6.72 -4.22 21.79
CA TYR A 182 -6.28 -4.29 20.39
C TYR A 182 -4.83 -3.87 20.22
N HIS A 183 -4.05 -4.71 19.55
CA HIS A 183 -2.67 -4.39 19.21
C HIS A 183 -2.63 -3.15 18.31
N HIS A 184 -1.69 -2.25 18.57
CA HIS A 184 -1.58 -0.95 17.90
C HIS A 184 -1.39 -1.00 16.38
N ASP A 185 -1.06 -2.14 15.84
CA ASP A 185 -0.84 -2.34 14.40
C ASP A 185 -2.04 -2.97 13.69
N ASN A 186 -3.04 -3.48 14.42
CA ASN A 186 -4.23 -4.06 13.79
C ASN A 186 -5.12 -2.98 13.21
N LEU A 187 -5.79 -3.30 12.11
CA LEU A 187 -6.85 -2.45 11.57
C LEU A 187 -8.17 -2.75 12.26
N LEU A 188 -8.94 -1.71 12.55
CA LEU A 188 -10.22 -1.80 13.23
C LEU A 188 -11.34 -1.29 12.32
N TYR A 189 -12.46 -2.00 12.30
CA TYR A 189 -13.67 -1.61 11.56
C TYR A 189 -14.92 -1.87 12.40
N THR A 190 -16.04 -1.25 12.03
CA THR A 190 -17.28 -1.34 12.84
C THR A 190 -18.46 -1.92 12.06
N THR A 191 -18.36 -1.99 10.74
CA THR A 191 -19.43 -2.46 9.85
C THR A 191 -18.87 -3.50 8.89
N LYS A 192 -19.58 -4.61 8.71
CA LYS A 192 -19.20 -5.64 7.75
C LYS A 192 -19.19 -5.08 6.34
N SER A 193 -18.22 -5.51 5.54
CA SER A 193 -18.10 -5.15 4.13
C SER A 193 -19.32 -5.60 3.33
N PRO A 194 -19.81 -4.79 2.39
CA PRO A 194 -20.87 -5.20 1.47
C PRO A 194 -20.39 -6.28 0.50
N ASP A 195 -21.32 -6.87 -0.25
CA ASP A 195 -20.97 -7.71 -1.39
C ASP A 195 -20.49 -6.84 -2.56
N TYR A 196 -19.20 -6.87 -2.86
CA TYR A 196 -18.60 -6.13 -3.97
C TYR A 196 -18.76 -6.83 -5.34
N CYS A 197 -19.44 -7.95 -5.41
CA CYS A 197 -19.73 -8.64 -6.67
C CYS A 197 -20.77 -7.92 -7.50
N LEU A 198 -21.70 -7.23 -6.83
CA LEU A 198 -22.80 -6.52 -7.42
C LEU A 198 -22.55 -5.00 -7.41
N PRO A 199 -23.06 -4.27 -8.40
CA PRO A 199 -23.04 -2.81 -8.38
C PRO A 199 -23.99 -2.29 -7.29
N ASP A 200 -23.47 -1.44 -6.41
CA ASP A 200 -24.25 -0.74 -5.38
C ASP A 200 -23.85 0.74 -5.39
N LYS A 201 -24.66 1.57 -6.04
CA LYS A 201 -24.41 3.02 -6.16
C LYS A 201 -24.39 3.71 -4.79
N LYS A 202 -25.18 3.22 -3.81
CA LYS A 202 -25.25 3.81 -2.46
C LYS A 202 -23.95 3.59 -1.67
N ARG A 203 -23.24 2.52 -1.97
CA ARG A 203 -21.96 2.15 -1.32
C ARG A 203 -20.75 2.34 -2.23
N GLY A 204 -20.91 2.99 -3.39
CA GLY A 204 -19.84 3.27 -4.33
C GLY A 204 -19.23 2.01 -4.98
N SER A 205 -19.91 0.86 -4.92
CA SER A 205 -19.45 -0.37 -5.57
C SER A 205 -19.86 -0.40 -7.04
N LEU A 206 -18.92 -0.50 -7.96
CA LEU A 206 -19.19 -0.73 -9.39
C LEU A 206 -19.44 -2.22 -9.70
N GLY A 207 -19.29 -3.10 -8.72
CA GLY A 207 -19.32 -4.54 -8.96
C GLY A 207 -18.06 -5.05 -9.66
N THR A 208 -18.13 -6.27 -10.15
CA THR A 208 -17.00 -6.95 -10.81
C THR A 208 -17.26 -7.26 -12.29
N VAL A 209 -18.35 -6.82 -12.85
CA VAL A 209 -18.69 -7.02 -14.28
C VAL A 209 -17.67 -6.31 -15.17
N GLY A 210 -17.19 -6.98 -16.23
CA GLY A 210 -16.25 -6.42 -17.19
C GLY A 210 -14.84 -6.18 -16.66
N ARG A 211 -14.54 -6.54 -15.40
CA ARG A 211 -13.19 -6.40 -14.85
C ARG A 211 -12.27 -7.47 -15.40
N LYS A 212 -11.07 -7.06 -15.76
CA LYS A 212 -9.99 -7.97 -16.20
C LYS A 212 -9.51 -8.82 -15.02
N CYS A 213 -9.33 -10.11 -15.25
CA CYS A 213 -8.85 -11.08 -14.26
C CYS A 213 -7.75 -11.97 -14.85
N GLU A 214 -7.09 -12.77 -14.03
CA GLU A 214 -6.03 -13.67 -14.44
C GLU A 214 -6.45 -15.13 -14.23
N THR A 215 -6.07 -16.02 -15.14
CA THR A 215 -6.32 -17.45 -15.04
C THR A 215 -5.08 -18.22 -14.53
N GLY A 216 -5.27 -19.43 -14.03
CA GLY A 216 -4.35 -20.23 -13.23
C GLY A 216 -2.85 -20.25 -13.61
N PHE A 217 -2.47 -20.15 -14.89
CA PHE A 217 -1.06 -20.19 -15.28
C PHE A 217 -0.31 -18.89 -14.90
N ALA A 218 -0.92 -17.73 -15.13
CA ALA A 218 -0.35 -16.45 -14.72
C ALA A 218 -0.23 -16.31 -13.19
N LEU A 219 -1.19 -16.90 -12.45
CA LEU A 219 -1.17 -16.95 -10.99
C LEU A 219 0.00 -17.78 -10.45
N THR A 220 0.36 -18.88 -11.12
CA THR A 220 1.46 -19.77 -10.66
C THR A 220 2.81 -19.08 -10.83
N VAL A 221 3.03 -18.40 -11.94
CA VAL A 221 4.27 -17.64 -12.21
C VAL A 221 4.39 -16.44 -11.24
N TYR A 222 3.29 -15.74 -10.99
CA TYR A 222 3.26 -14.60 -10.06
C TYR A 222 3.51 -15.03 -8.60
N ARG A 223 3.01 -16.20 -8.20
CA ARG A 223 3.29 -16.83 -6.90
C ARG A 223 4.76 -17.15 -6.70
N GLN A 224 5.42 -17.66 -7.72
CA GLN A 224 6.84 -18.01 -7.67
C GLN A 224 7.75 -16.79 -7.50
N CYS A 225 7.37 -15.63 -8.08
CA CYS A 225 8.17 -14.41 -8.00
C CYS A 225 7.94 -13.60 -6.72
N ASN A 226 6.76 -13.64 -6.10
CA ASN A 226 6.40 -12.74 -5.00
C ASN A 226 5.97 -13.40 -3.68
N GLY A 227 6.00 -14.70 -3.53
CA GLY A 227 5.85 -15.45 -2.25
C GLY A 227 4.66 -15.11 -1.33
N SER A 228 3.81 -14.14 -1.68
CA SER A 228 2.77 -13.58 -0.81
C SER A 228 1.36 -13.53 -1.42
N SER A 229 1.10 -14.25 -2.50
CA SER A 229 -0.23 -14.28 -3.08
C SER A 229 -1.17 -15.13 -2.21
N THR A 230 -2.04 -14.47 -1.49
CA THR A 230 -3.25 -15.08 -0.93
C THR A 230 -4.16 -15.45 -2.10
N GLY A 231 -4.70 -16.66 -2.19
CA GLY A 231 -5.46 -17.24 -3.30
C GLY A 231 -6.71 -16.49 -3.82
N TYR A 232 -6.74 -15.17 -3.72
CA TYR A 232 -7.85 -14.28 -4.05
C TYR A 232 -7.67 -13.51 -5.38
N GLU A 233 -6.79 -13.97 -6.28
CA GLU A 233 -6.39 -13.19 -7.48
C GLU A 233 -6.94 -13.77 -8.78
N GLY A 234 -7.56 -14.95 -8.75
CA GLY A 234 -8.07 -15.62 -9.95
C GLY A 234 -9.41 -15.11 -10.46
N CYS A 235 -9.70 -15.37 -11.74
CA CYS A 235 -10.98 -15.08 -12.36
C CYS A 235 -12.16 -15.68 -11.58
N GLU A 236 -12.01 -16.88 -11.06
CA GLU A 236 -13.04 -17.56 -10.28
C GLU A 236 -13.47 -16.70 -9.07
N TYR A 237 -12.51 -16.23 -8.30
CA TYR A 237 -12.77 -15.37 -7.16
C TYR A 237 -13.27 -13.98 -7.58
N LEU A 238 -12.56 -13.29 -8.49
CA LEU A 238 -12.89 -11.92 -8.88
C LEU A 238 -14.26 -11.84 -9.54
N CYS A 239 -14.59 -12.79 -10.40
CA CYS A 239 -15.87 -12.82 -11.12
C CYS A 239 -16.99 -13.42 -10.30
N CYS A 240 -16.78 -13.73 -9.01
CA CYS A 240 -17.82 -14.24 -8.11
C CYS A 240 -18.52 -15.49 -8.66
N SER A 241 -17.75 -16.41 -9.18
CA SER A 241 -18.22 -17.67 -9.79
C SER A 241 -19.15 -17.52 -11.01
N ARG A 242 -19.26 -16.31 -11.60
CA ARG A 242 -20.05 -16.09 -12.84
C ARG A 242 -19.33 -16.52 -14.11
N GLY A 243 -18.04 -16.88 -14.00
CA GLY A 243 -17.18 -17.17 -15.13
C GLY A 243 -16.66 -15.89 -15.82
N HIS A 244 -15.86 -16.10 -16.85
CA HIS A 244 -15.21 -15.03 -17.61
C HIS A 244 -15.35 -15.25 -19.11
N VAL A 245 -15.14 -14.18 -19.88
CA VAL A 245 -15.00 -14.22 -21.33
C VAL A 245 -13.54 -14.04 -21.66
N THR A 246 -13.04 -14.84 -22.60
CA THR A 246 -11.69 -14.70 -23.16
C THR A 246 -11.77 -13.77 -24.37
N ARG A 247 -10.97 -12.71 -24.34
CA ARG A 247 -10.75 -11.83 -25.49
C ARG A 247 -9.31 -11.95 -25.96
N THR A 248 -9.10 -11.82 -27.24
CA THR A 248 -7.77 -11.77 -27.86
C THR A 248 -7.50 -10.34 -28.27
N GLU A 249 -6.45 -9.75 -27.75
CA GLU A 249 -6.02 -8.39 -28.07
C GLU A 249 -4.64 -8.46 -28.73
N GLU A 250 -4.45 -7.75 -29.84
CA GLU A 250 -3.13 -7.54 -30.43
C GLU A 250 -2.48 -6.31 -29.79
N ILE A 251 -1.29 -6.52 -29.24
CA ILE A 251 -0.51 -5.45 -28.62
C ILE A 251 0.74 -5.23 -29.44
N LEU A 252 1.05 -3.96 -29.72
CA LEU A 252 2.32 -3.55 -30.31
C LEU A 252 3.30 -3.29 -29.18
N GLU A 253 4.36 -4.08 -29.09
CA GLU A 253 5.43 -3.86 -28.12
C GLU A 253 6.79 -3.66 -28.82
N ARG A 254 7.69 -2.96 -28.13
CA ARG A 254 9.07 -2.83 -28.59
C ARG A 254 9.80 -4.16 -28.37
N CYS A 255 10.42 -4.68 -29.43
CA CYS A 255 11.17 -5.93 -29.42
C CYS A 255 12.49 -5.78 -30.16
N ASP A 256 13.36 -6.79 -30.06
CA ASP A 256 14.68 -6.82 -30.72
C ASP A 256 15.44 -5.50 -30.53
N CYS A 257 15.44 -4.97 -29.31
CA CYS A 257 16.13 -3.73 -29.01
C CYS A 257 17.64 -3.92 -29.08
N LYS A 258 18.31 -3.11 -29.91
CA LYS A 258 19.77 -3.06 -30.04
C LYS A 258 20.28 -1.71 -29.60
N TYR A 259 21.32 -1.72 -28.79
CA TYR A 259 22.07 -0.51 -28.48
C TYR A 259 22.91 -0.12 -29.68
N ILE A 260 22.73 1.09 -30.17
CA ILE A 260 23.54 1.67 -31.22
C ILE A 260 24.60 2.54 -30.57
N SER A 261 25.85 2.26 -30.94
CA SER A 261 27.01 2.98 -30.40
C SER A 261 26.82 4.49 -30.49
N CYS A 262 27.15 5.15 -29.41
CA CYS A 262 26.81 6.51 -29.04
C CYS A 262 25.32 6.79 -28.93
N CYS A 263 24.70 6.30 -27.82
CA CYS A 263 23.69 7.05 -27.09
C CYS A 263 22.21 6.72 -27.33
N TYR A 264 21.80 5.74 -28.15
CA TYR A 264 20.37 5.40 -28.23
C TYR A 264 20.10 3.90 -28.44
N VAL A 265 18.88 3.49 -28.06
CA VAL A 265 18.41 2.12 -28.29
C VAL A 265 17.40 2.12 -29.44
N LYS A 266 17.69 1.36 -30.48
CA LYS A 266 16.77 1.13 -31.61
C LYS A 266 16.05 -0.19 -31.39
N CYS A 267 14.71 -0.15 -31.37
CA CYS A 267 13.86 -1.32 -31.26
C CYS A 267 13.03 -1.51 -32.52
N LYS A 268 12.67 -2.75 -32.81
CA LYS A 268 11.59 -3.07 -33.75
C LYS A 268 10.25 -2.98 -33.01
N THR A 269 9.17 -2.87 -33.76
CA THR A 269 7.80 -3.00 -33.24
C THR A 269 7.29 -4.37 -33.63
N CYS A 270 6.98 -5.21 -32.64
CA CYS A 270 6.42 -6.55 -32.83
C CYS A 270 4.96 -6.58 -32.41
N ARG A 271 4.16 -7.35 -33.16
CA ARG A 271 2.78 -7.67 -32.78
C ARG A 271 2.79 -8.90 -31.88
N LYS A 272 2.16 -8.80 -30.72
CA LYS A 272 1.97 -9.89 -29.79
C LYS A 272 0.50 -10.07 -29.52
N VAL A 273 0.04 -11.30 -29.68
CA VAL A 273 -1.33 -11.68 -29.38
C VAL A 273 -1.41 -12.05 -27.90
N MET A 274 -2.19 -11.30 -27.13
CA MET A 274 -2.44 -11.59 -25.73
C MET A 274 -3.89 -11.97 -25.49
N LYS A 275 -4.10 -13.01 -24.66
CA LYS A 275 -5.42 -13.36 -24.17
C LYS A 275 -5.71 -12.56 -22.90
N THR A 276 -6.81 -11.84 -22.88
CA THR A 276 -7.35 -11.16 -21.72
C THR A 276 -8.65 -11.80 -21.28
N TYR A 277 -8.89 -11.83 -19.97
CA TYR A 277 -10.05 -12.48 -19.39
C TYR A 277 -10.88 -11.42 -18.66
N GLU A 278 -12.19 -11.37 -18.95
CA GLU A 278 -13.11 -10.38 -18.36
C GLU A 278 -14.30 -11.07 -17.70
N CYS A 279 -14.70 -10.60 -16.52
CA CYS A 279 -15.85 -11.15 -15.80
C CYS A 279 -17.15 -10.98 -16.57
N LYS A 280 -17.94 -12.04 -16.69
CA LYS A 280 -19.26 -12.03 -17.35
C LYS A 280 -20.25 -11.10 -16.65
N PRO A 281 -21.26 -10.57 -17.37
CA PRO A 281 -22.38 -9.84 -16.79
C PRO A 281 -23.18 -10.71 -15.79
N VAL A 282 -23.97 -10.05 -14.95
CA VAL A 282 -24.93 -10.72 -14.06
C VAL A 282 -26.08 -11.27 -14.89
N GLY A 283 -26.43 -12.54 -14.70
CA GLY A 283 -27.56 -13.18 -15.40
C GLY A 283 -27.22 -14.01 -16.65
N THR A 284 -25.98 -14.05 -17.10
CA THR A 284 -25.54 -15.01 -18.11
C THR A 284 -25.36 -16.37 -17.45
N ARG A 285 -26.40 -17.21 -17.50
CA ARG A 285 -26.26 -18.66 -17.18
C ARG A 285 -25.28 -19.30 -18.17
N ILE A 286 -24.46 -20.21 -17.63
CA ILE A 286 -23.58 -21.08 -18.40
C ILE A 286 -24.42 -22.01 -19.26
#